data_6fd14fc3a8a872250084398d569f755e
#
_entry.id   6fd14fc3a8a872250084398d569f755e
#
_cell.length_a   1.000
_cell.length_b   1.000
_cell.length_c   1.000
_cell.angle_alpha   90.00
_cell.angle_beta   90.00
_cell.angle_gamma   90.00
#
_symmetry.space_group_name_H-M   'P 1'
#
loop_
_entity.id
_entity.type
_entity.pdbx_description
1 polymer ?
#
loop_
_entity_poly.entity_id
_entity_poly.type
_entity_poly.pdbx_seq_one_letter_code
_entity_poly.pdbx_strand_id
1 'polypeptide(L)'
;IRDRANPTIEVDVFLENDIFGRAAVPSGASTGALEAHELRDNDLAYGGKSVDKAIKNVETIISEELIGIDITDLEAIDKILIELDGTGNKNNLGANAILGASMAAFKANANLQKKQPFELFPSIYNSPSLPVPFMNILNGGAHADNSVDIQEFMIVPFGFDTFDMSLRAGVEIYHVLKKRLKEKKLGTNVGDEGGLSLIHI
;
A
#
# COMPACT_ATOMS: atom_id res chain seq x y z
N ILE A 1 -13.25 -2.15 6.69
CA ILE A 1 -12.85 -1.70 5.35
C ILE A 1 -12.44 -2.89 4.48
N ARG A 2 -12.31 -2.74 3.17
CA ARG A 2 -11.99 -3.84 2.25
C ARG A 2 -10.95 -3.40 1.23
N ASP A 3 -10.03 -4.32 0.92
CA ASP A 3 -9.11 -4.23 -0.19
C ASP A 3 -9.25 -5.47 -1.08
N ARG A 4 -9.44 -5.30 -2.39
CA ARG A 4 -9.70 -6.39 -3.35
C ARG A 4 -10.79 -7.37 -2.89
N ALA A 5 -11.88 -6.82 -2.35
CA ALA A 5 -13.01 -7.55 -1.74
C ALA A 5 -12.67 -8.35 -0.46
N ASN A 6 -11.42 -8.38 0.01
CA ASN A 6 -11.04 -8.95 1.29
C ASN A 6 -11.04 -7.88 2.39
N PRO A 7 -11.25 -8.25 3.67
CA PRO A 7 -11.08 -7.34 4.79
C PRO A 7 -9.65 -6.78 4.86
N THR A 8 -9.51 -5.53 5.25
CA THR A 8 -8.25 -4.94 5.70
C THR A 8 -8.49 -4.06 6.90
N ILE A 9 -7.41 -3.53 7.48
CA ILE A 9 -7.45 -2.71 8.69
C ILE A 9 -7.48 -1.23 8.32
N GLU A 10 -8.28 -0.45 9.05
CA GLU A 10 -8.18 1.00 9.13
C GLU A 10 -7.98 1.37 10.58
N VAL A 11 -7.00 2.20 10.87
CA VAL A 11 -6.61 2.60 12.23
C VAL A 11 -6.81 4.10 12.39
N ASP A 12 -7.38 4.49 13.51
CA ASP A 12 -7.48 5.88 13.96
C ASP A 12 -6.60 6.08 15.20
N VAL A 13 -5.78 7.11 15.18
CA VAL A 13 -5.03 7.60 16.33
C VAL A 13 -5.59 8.97 16.71
N PHE A 14 -6.11 9.07 17.92
CA PHE A 14 -6.67 10.31 18.48
C PHE A 14 -5.66 10.96 19.43
N LEU A 15 -5.52 12.26 19.29
CA LEU A 15 -4.75 13.12 20.18
C LEU A 15 -5.70 13.93 21.08
N GLU A 16 -5.15 14.61 22.07
CA GLU A 16 -5.89 15.64 22.77
C GLU A 16 -6.43 16.70 21.80
N ASN A 17 -7.53 17.34 22.14
CA ASN A 17 -8.18 18.38 21.34
C ASN A 17 -8.79 17.90 19.99
N ASP A 18 -9.31 16.68 19.93
CA ASP A 18 -10.02 16.11 18.77
C ASP A 18 -9.19 16.03 17.46
N ILE A 19 -7.89 16.18 17.55
CA ILE A 19 -6.99 15.93 16.44
C ILE A 19 -6.83 14.43 16.25
N PHE A 20 -6.96 13.93 15.03
CA PHE A 20 -6.76 12.52 14.75
C PHE A 20 -6.06 12.28 13.41
N GLY A 21 -5.48 11.11 13.25
CA GLY A 21 -4.98 10.60 11.99
C GLY A 21 -5.62 9.25 11.67
N ARG A 22 -5.99 9.04 10.42
CA ARG A 22 -6.60 7.80 9.93
C ARG A 22 -5.77 7.19 8.81
N ALA A 23 -5.51 5.90 8.92
CA ALA A 23 -4.81 5.15 7.89
C ALA A 23 -5.47 3.81 7.59
N ALA A 24 -5.74 3.54 6.32
CA ALA A 24 -6.13 2.22 5.83
C ALA A 24 -4.88 1.51 5.30
N VAL A 25 -4.73 0.24 5.65
CA VAL A 25 -3.57 -0.57 5.26
C VAL A 25 -3.85 -1.26 3.93
N PRO A 26 -3.03 -1.03 2.88
CA PRO A 26 -3.16 -1.78 1.64
C PRO A 26 -2.67 -3.22 1.82
N SER A 27 -3.26 -4.15 1.06
CA SER A 27 -2.85 -5.54 1.00
C SER A 27 -2.25 -5.86 -0.37
N GLY A 28 -1.16 -6.63 -0.41
CA GLY A 28 -0.52 -7.05 -1.65
C GLY A 28 -1.33 -8.11 -2.41
N ALA A 29 -1.12 -8.22 -3.72
CA ALA A 29 -1.68 -9.28 -4.55
C ALA A 29 -0.88 -10.58 -4.45
N SER A 30 0.43 -10.45 -4.36
CA SER A 30 1.41 -11.53 -4.20
C SER A 30 2.28 -11.26 -2.98
N THR A 31 2.95 -12.27 -2.46
CA THR A 31 3.85 -12.17 -1.31
C THR A 31 5.23 -12.70 -1.67
N GLY A 32 6.27 -11.95 -1.31
CA GLY A 32 7.65 -12.39 -1.40
C GLY A 32 8.11 -13.13 -0.13
N ALA A 33 9.11 -13.98 -0.24
CA ALA A 33 9.62 -14.76 0.89
C ALA A 33 10.24 -13.89 2.01
N LEU A 34 10.63 -12.66 1.70
CA LEU A 34 11.26 -11.72 2.63
C LEU A 34 10.29 -10.62 3.11
N GLU A 35 9.05 -10.65 2.68
CA GLU A 35 8.04 -9.68 3.13
C GLU A 35 7.68 -9.87 4.59
N ALA A 36 7.33 -8.76 5.24
CA ALA A 36 6.75 -8.80 6.58
C ALA A 36 5.37 -9.48 6.55
N HIS A 37 5.06 -10.21 7.61
CA HIS A 37 3.87 -11.04 7.68
C HIS A 37 2.59 -10.22 7.85
N GLU A 38 1.69 -10.27 6.87
CA GLU A 38 0.33 -9.78 7.01
C GLU A 38 -0.49 -10.78 7.85
N LEU A 39 -0.91 -10.37 9.04
CA LEU A 39 -1.65 -11.26 9.94
C LEU A 39 -3.08 -11.45 9.47
N ARG A 40 -3.42 -12.70 9.15
CA ARG A 40 -4.75 -13.17 8.79
C ARG A 40 -5.21 -14.22 9.79
N ASP A 41 -6.53 -14.32 10.02
CA ASP A 41 -7.07 -15.18 11.08
C ASP A 41 -7.02 -16.66 10.76
N ASN A 42 -7.00 -17.01 9.45
CA ASN A 42 -7.04 -18.38 8.95
C ASN A 42 -8.26 -19.17 9.45
N ASP A 43 -9.37 -18.49 9.68
CA ASP A 43 -10.67 -19.06 10.05
C ASP A 43 -11.56 -19.33 8.81
N LEU A 44 -12.84 -19.64 9.03
CA LEU A 44 -13.78 -19.88 7.93
C LEU A 44 -14.27 -18.58 7.26
N ALA A 45 -14.20 -17.45 7.96
CA ALA A 45 -14.70 -16.19 7.44
C ALA A 45 -13.77 -15.65 6.34
N TYR A 46 -14.36 -15.12 5.27
CA TYR A 46 -13.64 -14.60 4.11
C TYR A 46 -12.60 -15.56 3.52
N GLY A 47 -12.86 -16.89 3.63
CA GLY A 47 -11.91 -17.90 3.15
C GLY A 47 -10.55 -17.87 3.88
N GLY A 48 -10.55 -17.56 5.17
CA GLY A 48 -9.34 -17.44 6.00
C GLY A 48 -8.71 -16.07 6.02
N LYS A 49 -9.29 -15.08 5.31
CA LYS A 49 -8.69 -13.74 5.14
C LYS A 49 -9.23 -12.68 6.08
N SER A 50 -9.90 -13.06 7.19
CA SER A 50 -10.26 -12.14 8.27
C SER A 50 -9.03 -11.50 8.92
N VAL A 51 -9.23 -10.36 9.59
CA VAL A 51 -8.16 -9.56 10.24
C VAL A 51 -8.50 -9.22 11.70
N ASP A 52 -9.38 -9.98 12.34
CA ASP A 52 -9.87 -9.70 13.70
C ASP A 52 -8.75 -9.78 14.74
N LYS A 53 -7.79 -10.71 14.58
CA LYS A 53 -6.61 -10.79 15.45
C LYS A 53 -5.74 -9.53 15.34
N ALA A 54 -5.53 -9.04 14.13
CA ALA A 54 -4.74 -7.84 13.92
C ALA A 54 -5.46 -6.60 14.45
N ILE A 55 -6.80 -6.50 14.31
CA ILE A 55 -7.61 -5.46 14.94
C ILE A 55 -7.45 -5.52 16.46
N LYS A 56 -7.61 -6.70 17.06
CA LYS A 56 -7.44 -6.87 18.49
C LYS A 56 -6.04 -6.47 18.98
N ASN A 57 -5.00 -6.79 18.22
CA ASN A 57 -3.64 -6.36 18.54
C ASN A 57 -3.51 -4.83 18.56
N VAL A 58 -4.18 -4.14 17.64
CA VAL A 58 -4.21 -2.67 17.65
C VAL A 58 -4.97 -2.14 18.87
N GLU A 59 -6.16 -2.67 19.14
CA GLU A 59 -7.05 -2.17 20.19
C GLU A 59 -6.56 -2.44 21.60
N THR A 60 -5.73 -3.46 21.82
CA THR A 60 -5.25 -3.85 23.13
C THR A 60 -3.74 -3.61 23.29
N ILE A 61 -2.91 -4.39 22.60
CA ILE A 61 -1.47 -4.41 22.81
C ILE A 61 -0.81 -3.11 22.33
N ILE A 62 -1.08 -2.70 21.08
CA ILE A 62 -0.46 -1.51 20.50
C ILE A 62 -0.98 -0.24 21.15
N SER A 63 -2.29 -0.17 21.39
CA SER A 63 -2.88 1.02 22.01
C SER A 63 -2.34 1.29 23.40
N GLU A 64 -2.19 0.26 24.24
CA GLU A 64 -1.66 0.39 25.61
C GLU A 64 -0.24 0.96 25.62
N GLU A 65 0.61 0.55 24.68
CA GLU A 65 2.01 0.99 24.62
C GLU A 65 2.20 2.38 23.96
N LEU A 66 1.25 2.81 23.13
CA LEU A 66 1.35 4.11 22.47
C LEU A 66 0.65 5.26 23.22
N ILE A 67 -0.23 4.97 24.18
CA ILE A 67 -0.88 6.01 24.99
C ILE A 67 0.17 6.79 25.79
N GLY A 68 0.16 8.13 25.62
CA GLY A 68 1.07 9.03 26.32
C GLY A 68 2.43 9.23 25.64
N ILE A 69 2.68 8.58 24.52
CA ILE A 69 3.89 8.81 23.71
C ILE A 69 3.76 10.12 22.92
N ASP A 70 4.84 10.87 22.82
CA ASP A 70 4.89 12.10 22.02
C ASP A 70 4.72 11.77 20.54
N ILE A 71 3.60 12.21 19.95
CA ILE A 71 3.26 11.96 18.55
C ILE A 71 4.25 12.60 17.57
N THR A 72 5.07 13.54 18.01
CA THR A 72 6.08 14.16 17.14
C THR A 72 7.33 13.34 16.98
N ASP A 73 7.58 12.39 17.88
CA ASP A 73 8.70 11.44 17.80
C ASP A 73 8.28 10.14 17.09
N LEU A 74 8.15 10.24 15.77
CA LEU A 74 7.72 9.12 14.93
C LEU A 74 8.72 7.96 14.94
N GLU A 75 10.01 8.24 15.12
CA GLU A 75 11.04 7.21 15.19
C GLU A 75 10.89 6.39 16.47
N ALA A 76 10.60 7.04 17.60
CA ALA A 76 10.31 6.34 18.86
C ALA A 76 9.05 5.47 18.73
N ILE A 77 7.98 5.96 18.10
CA ILE A 77 6.75 5.20 17.84
C ILE A 77 7.06 3.94 17.03
N ASP A 78 7.75 4.06 15.91
CA ASP A 78 8.09 2.93 15.06
C ASP A 78 8.99 1.92 15.80
N LYS A 79 9.93 2.40 16.60
CA LYS A 79 10.79 1.56 17.43
C LYS A 79 9.99 0.77 18.47
N ILE A 80 9.07 1.41 19.18
CA ILE A 80 8.16 0.74 20.13
C ILE A 80 7.39 -0.37 19.41
N LEU A 81 6.79 -0.09 18.27
CA LEU A 81 6.00 -1.06 17.50
C LEU A 81 6.84 -2.27 17.05
N ILE A 82 8.08 -2.03 16.62
CA ILE A 82 9.01 -3.09 16.20
C ILE A 82 9.46 -3.94 17.39
N GLU A 83 9.81 -3.33 18.51
CA GLU A 83 10.22 -4.01 19.73
C GLU A 83 9.07 -4.80 20.36
N LEU A 84 7.85 -4.28 20.31
CA LEU A 84 6.65 -4.93 20.81
C LEU A 84 6.30 -6.21 20.04
N ASP A 85 6.49 -6.23 18.72
CA ASP A 85 6.37 -7.46 17.94
C ASP A 85 7.50 -8.44 18.24
N GLY A 86 8.73 -7.97 18.35
CA GLY A 86 9.92 -8.73 18.71
C GLY A 86 10.37 -9.75 17.68
N THR A 87 9.73 -9.84 16.50
CA THR A 87 10.12 -10.76 15.41
C THR A 87 10.69 -10.02 14.20
N GLY A 88 11.55 -10.69 13.45
CA GLY A 88 12.15 -10.09 12.26
C GLY A 88 11.18 -9.79 11.13
N ASN A 89 10.05 -10.52 11.07
CA ASN A 89 9.06 -10.43 10.00
C ASN A 89 7.68 -9.95 10.45
N LYS A 90 7.54 -9.39 11.66
CA LYS A 90 6.28 -8.88 12.23
C LYS A 90 5.20 -9.97 12.41
N ASN A 91 5.64 -11.17 12.82
CA ASN A 91 4.77 -12.35 12.86
C ASN A 91 3.83 -12.38 14.09
N ASN A 92 4.16 -11.67 15.18
CA ASN A 92 3.35 -11.67 16.40
C ASN A 92 2.16 -10.71 16.32
N LEU A 93 2.39 -9.46 16.01
CA LEU A 93 1.34 -8.44 15.91
C LEU A 93 0.73 -8.35 14.53
N GLY A 94 1.48 -8.66 13.50
CA GLY A 94 1.13 -8.49 12.11
C GLY A 94 1.62 -7.16 11.52
N ALA A 95 2.23 -7.24 10.34
CA ALA A 95 2.69 -6.06 9.62
C ALA A 95 1.55 -5.08 9.34
N ASN A 96 0.35 -5.58 9.07
CA ASN A 96 -0.85 -4.76 8.87
C ASN A 96 -1.25 -3.98 10.13
N ALA A 97 -1.20 -4.57 11.32
CA ALA A 97 -1.48 -3.87 12.57
C ALA A 97 -0.43 -2.78 12.86
N ILE A 98 0.85 -3.13 12.73
CA ILE A 98 1.98 -2.22 12.96
C ILE A 98 1.94 -1.04 11.97
N LEU A 99 1.80 -1.33 10.67
CA LEU A 99 1.75 -0.30 9.64
C LEU A 99 0.53 0.61 9.80
N GLY A 100 -0.62 0.05 10.17
CA GLY A 100 -1.83 0.83 10.43
C GLY A 100 -1.63 1.86 11.53
N ALA A 101 -1.05 1.44 12.67
CA ALA A 101 -0.74 2.31 13.79
C ALA A 101 0.31 3.38 13.43
N SER A 102 1.42 2.99 12.81
CA SER A 102 2.49 3.90 12.38
C SER A 102 1.96 4.97 11.41
N MET A 103 1.26 4.57 10.36
CA MET A 103 0.69 5.50 9.38
C MET A 103 -0.37 6.42 9.97
N ALA A 104 -1.20 5.94 10.89
CA ALA A 104 -2.20 6.75 11.56
C ALA A 104 -1.55 7.78 12.48
N ALA A 105 -0.52 7.38 13.24
CA ALA A 105 0.28 8.28 14.07
C ALA A 105 0.98 9.35 13.23
N PHE A 106 1.58 8.97 12.10
CA PHE A 106 2.19 9.91 11.16
C PHE A 106 1.20 10.97 10.67
N LYS A 107 -0.02 10.55 10.29
CA LYS A 107 -1.07 11.48 9.84
C LYS A 107 -1.60 12.34 10.98
N ALA A 108 -1.72 11.81 12.20
CA ALA A 108 -2.10 12.59 13.37
C ALA A 108 -1.07 13.68 13.66
N ASN A 109 0.22 13.36 13.57
CA ASN A 109 1.30 14.35 13.69
C ASN A 109 1.22 15.44 12.60
N ALA A 110 0.98 15.05 11.35
CA ALA A 110 0.80 16.02 10.26
C ALA A 110 -0.37 16.97 10.54
N ASN A 111 -1.50 16.45 11.00
CA ASN A 111 -2.66 17.24 11.38
C ASN A 111 -2.39 18.16 12.58
N LEU A 112 -1.67 17.68 13.59
CA LEU A 112 -1.24 18.47 14.74
C LEU A 112 -0.38 19.67 14.31
N GLN A 113 0.57 19.45 13.40
CA GLN A 113 1.44 20.49 12.88
C GLN A 113 0.80 21.34 11.77
N LYS A 114 -0.43 21.00 11.35
CA LYS A 114 -1.12 21.66 10.21
C LYS A 114 -0.31 21.61 8.91
N LYS A 115 0.36 20.49 8.68
CA LYS A 115 1.20 20.21 7.52
C LYS A 115 0.60 19.11 6.67
N GLN A 116 0.98 19.08 5.40
CA GLN A 116 0.76 17.89 4.57
C GLN A 116 1.73 16.77 5.00
N PRO A 117 1.34 15.50 4.89
CA PRO A 117 2.19 14.37 5.28
C PRO A 117 3.62 14.43 4.70
N PHE A 118 3.78 14.81 3.43
CA PHE A 118 5.10 14.90 2.80
C PHE A 118 6.00 15.99 3.38
N GLU A 119 5.45 17.00 4.04
CA GLU A 119 6.21 18.10 4.67
C GLU A 119 6.85 17.70 6.01
N LEU A 120 6.47 16.53 6.57
CA LEU A 120 7.08 15.99 7.79
C LEU A 120 8.38 15.24 7.51
N PHE A 121 8.62 14.81 6.27
CA PHE A 121 9.88 14.18 5.93
C PHE A 121 10.99 15.20 5.89
N PRO A 122 12.16 14.94 6.52
CA PRO A 122 13.31 15.78 6.37
C PRO A 122 13.66 15.86 4.87
N SER A 123 13.57 17.05 4.32
CA SER A 123 13.86 17.26 2.91
C SER A 123 15.35 17.02 2.66
N ILE A 124 15.68 15.86 2.09
CA ILE A 124 17.02 15.62 1.52
C ILE A 124 17.20 16.48 0.26
N TYR A 125 16.10 16.95 -0.30
CA TYR A 125 16.03 17.79 -1.50
C TYR A 125 15.40 19.14 -1.14
N ASN A 126 15.98 20.20 -1.64
CA ASN A 126 15.49 21.58 -1.42
C ASN A 126 14.08 21.85 -1.98
N SER A 127 13.56 20.94 -2.80
CA SER A 127 12.23 21.04 -3.40
C SER A 127 11.64 19.63 -3.62
N PRO A 128 10.59 19.25 -2.89
CA PRO A 128 9.88 18.01 -3.16
C PRO A 128 9.25 18.06 -4.55
N SER A 129 9.34 16.96 -5.29
CA SER A 129 8.72 16.79 -6.60
C SER A 129 8.05 15.44 -6.72
N LEU A 130 7.02 15.36 -7.55
CA LEU A 130 6.43 14.07 -7.90
C LEU A 130 7.42 13.25 -8.74
N PRO A 131 7.56 11.94 -8.48
CA PRO A 131 8.44 11.07 -9.26
C PRO A 131 7.88 10.83 -10.66
N VAL A 132 8.75 10.43 -11.58
CA VAL A 132 8.31 9.88 -12.87
C VAL A 132 7.53 8.59 -12.62
N PRO A 133 6.29 8.45 -13.13
CA PRO A 133 5.48 7.27 -12.86
C PRO A 133 6.01 6.03 -13.59
N PHE A 134 6.06 4.91 -12.87
CA PHE A 134 6.22 3.57 -13.44
C PHE A 134 4.83 2.96 -13.59
N MET A 135 4.39 2.70 -14.83
CA MET A 135 3.02 2.29 -15.09
C MET A 135 3.00 0.88 -15.67
N ASN A 136 2.44 -0.06 -14.92
CA ASN A 136 2.25 -1.42 -15.41
C ASN A 136 1.13 -1.44 -16.47
N ILE A 137 1.48 -1.81 -17.70
CA ILE A 137 0.54 -1.84 -18.84
C ILE A 137 0.19 -3.25 -19.31
N LEU A 138 0.98 -4.25 -18.94
CA LEU A 138 0.76 -5.64 -19.31
C LEU A 138 1.17 -6.57 -18.17
N ASN A 139 0.27 -7.48 -17.78
CA ASN A 139 0.49 -8.46 -16.73
C ASN A 139 0.65 -9.88 -17.28
N GLY A 140 1.47 -10.67 -16.58
CA GLY A 140 1.61 -12.10 -16.74
C GLY A 140 1.98 -12.75 -15.39
N GLY A 141 2.54 -13.94 -15.40
CA GLY A 141 2.95 -14.65 -14.20
C GLY A 141 1.84 -14.77 -13.16
N ALA A 142 2.15 -14.44 -11.90
CA ALA A 142 1.18 -14.52 -10.80
C ALA A 142 0.09 -13.44 -10.83
N HIS A 143 0.26 -12.37 -11.63
CA HIS A 143 -0.67 -11.24 -11.69
C HIS A 143 -1.72 -11.34 -12.80
N ALA A 144 -1.70 -12.39 -13.61
CA ALA A 144 -2.69 -12.62 -14.64
C ALA A 144 -2.77 -14.11 -15.01
N ASP A 145 -3.99 -14.60 -15.23
CA ASP A 145 -4.23 -15.95 -15.72
C ASP A 145 -4.03 -15.99 -17.24
N ASN A 146 -2.78 -16.12 -17.65
CA ASN A 146 -2.38 -16.22 -19.05
C ASN A 146 -1.06 -17.00 -19.23
N SER A 147 -0.58 -17.13 -20.47
CA SER A 147 0.64 -17.89 -20.80
C SER A 147 1.93 -17.06 -20.75
N VAL A 148 1.88 -15.82 -20.29
CA VAL A 148 3.05 -14.93 -20.20
C VAL A 148 3.74 -15.14 -18.86
N ASP A 149 4.98 -15.62 -18.87
CA ASP A 149 5.75 -15.91 -17.65
C ASP A 149 6.25 -14.64 -16.92
N ILE A 150 6.43 -13.54 -17.67
CA ILE A 150 6.89 -12.27 -17.12
C ILE A 150 5.72 -11.58 -16.42
N GLN A 151 5.89 -11.28 -15.13
CA GLN A 151 4.82 -10.78 -14.26
C GLN A 151 4.31 -9.39 -14.66
N GLU A 152 5.22 -8.49 -15.03
CA GLU A 152 4.90 -7.09 -15.34
C GLU A 152 5.72 -6.54 -16.48
N PHE A 153 5.08 -5.71 -17.30
CA PHE A 153 5.74 -4.84 -18.29
C PHE A 153 5.33 -3.40 -17.99
N MET A 154 6.31 -2.61 -17.60
CA MET A 154 6.07 -1.21 -17.23
C MET A 154 6.54 -0.26 -18.31
N ILE A 155 5.84 0.86 -18.45
CA ILE A 155 6.31 2.04 -19.17
C ILE A 155 6.70 3.11 -18.18
N VAL A 156 7.70 3.90 -18.56
CA VAL A 156 8.22 5.01 -17.77
C VAL A 156 8.24 6.26 -18.65
N PRO A 157 7.17 7.04 -18.67
CA PRO A 157 7.08 8.24 -19.50
C PRO A 157 7.91 9.38 -18.87
N PHE A 158 9.19 9.44 -19.24
CA PHE A 158 10.13 10.47 -18.80
C PHE A 158 10.33 11.57 -19.86
N GLY A 159 10.92 12.70 -19.44
CA GLY A 159 11.23 13.82 -20.33
C GLY A 159 10.06 14.78 -20.55
N PHE A 160 9.03 14.71 -19.72
CA PHE A 160 7.94 15.68 -19.68
C PHE A 160 8.17 16.71 -18.57
N ASP A 161 7.71 17.94 -18.76
CA ASP A 161 7.91 19.03 -17.81
C ASP A 161 7.08 18.85 -16.54
N THR A 162 5.97 18.14 -16.60
CA THR A 162 5.04 17.97 -15.47
C THR A 162 4.58 16.50 -15.31
N PHE A 163 4.19 16.14 -14.09
CA PHE A 163 3.68 14.81 -13.79
C PHE A 163 2.40 14.47 -14.56
N ASP A 164 1.49 15.42 -14.72
CA ASP A 164 0.23 15.22 -15.46
C ASP A 164 0.47 14.93 -16.95
N MET A 165 1.47 15.55 -17.56
CA MET A 165 1.88 15.23 -18.94
C MET A 165 2.45 13.81 -19.04
N SER A 166 3.29 13.40 -18.08
CA SER A 166 3.79 12.02 -18.00
C SER A 166 2.66 11.01 -17.82
N LEU A 167 1.74 11.28 -16.89
CA LEU A 167 0.58 10.43 -16.65
C LEU A 167 -0.30 10.31 -17.90
N ARG A 168 -0.59 11.43 -18.56
CA ARG A 168 -1.35 11.47 -19.81
C ARG A 168 -0.69 10.62 -20.89
N ALA A 169 0.61 10.76 -21.10
CA ALA A 169 1.34 9.96 -22.09
C ALA A 169 1.22 8.45 -21.79
N GLY A 170 1.35 8.05 -20.53
CA GLY A 170 1.16 6.66 -20.13
C GLY A 170 -0.25 6.13 -20.41
N VAL A 171 -1.28 6.91 -20.12
CA VAL A 171 -2.68 6.56 -20.41
C VAL A 171 -2.93 6.44 -21.91
N GLU A 172 -2.41 7.37 -22.71
CA GLU A 172 -2.54 7.33 -24.17
C GLU A 172 -1.85 6.08 -24.75
N ILE A 173 -0.65 5.74 -24.29
CA ILE A 173 0.07 4.52 -24.68
C ILE A 173 -0.75 3.27 -24.31
N TYR A 174 -1.29 3.20 -23.10
CA TYR A 174 -2.13 2.08 -22.67
C TYR A 174 -3.34 1.88 -23.60
N HIS A 175 -4.05 2.94 -23.96
CA HIS A 175 -5.20 2.84 -24.85
C HIS A 175 -4.82 2.45 -26.28
N VAL A 176 -3.70 2.95 -26.80
CA VAL A 176 -3.17 2.54 -28.09
C VAL A 176 -2.79 1.06 -28.08
N LEU A 177 -2.09 0.59 -27.03
CA LEU A 177 -1.77 -0.81 -26.87
C LEU A 177 -3.03 -1.67 -26.84
N LYS A 178 -4.03 -1.31 -26.05
CA LYS A 178 -5.32 -2.01 -25.98
C LYS A 178 -6.02 -2.11 -27.35
N LYS A 179 -6.00 -1.03 -28.12
CA LYS A 179 -6.54 -1.02 -29.48
C LYS A 179 -5.77 -1.98 -30.40
N ARG A 180 -4.45 -1.94 -30.39
CA ARG A 180 -3.58 -2.80 -31.22
C ARG A 180 -3.77 -4.28 -30.90
N LEU A 181 -3.92 -4.63 -29.64
CA LEU A 181 -4.19 -6.00 -29.21
C LEU A 181 -5.56 -6.49 -29.74
N LYS A 182 -6.60 -5.65 -29.64
CA LYS A 182 -7.92 -5.96 -30.22
C LYS A 182 -7.88 -6.18 -31.72
N GLU A 183 -7.15 -5.34 -32.45
CA GLU A 183 -6.98 -5.49 -33.92
C GLU A 183 -6.32 -6.84 -34.27
N LYS A 184 -5.43 -7.32 -33.38
CA LYS A 184 -4.80 -8.65 -33.49
C LYS A 184 -5.65 -9.79 -32.94
N LYS A 185 -6.87 -9.53 -32.47
CA LYS A 185 -7.78 -10.50 -31.83
C LYS A 185 -7.22 -11.13 -30.55
N LEU A 186 -6.32 -10.42 -29.86
CA LEU A 186 -5.79 -10.82 -28.56
C LEU A 186 -6.69 -10.32 -27.43
N GLY A 187 -6.69 -11.03 -26.30
CA GLY A 187 -7.42 -10.64 -25.10
C GLY A 187 -6.98 -9.26 -24.59
N THR A 188 -7.91 -8.51 -24.03
CA THR A 188 -7.64 -7.20 -23.39
C THR A 188 -8.33 -7.10 -22.04
N ASN A 189 -8.46 -8.23 -21.34
CA ASN A 189 -8.86 -8.25 -19.96
C ASN A 189 -7.79 -7.56 -19.10
N VAL A 190 -8.14 -7.26 -17.86
CA VAL A 190 -7.26 -6.53 -16.94
C VAL A 190 -6.81 -7.52 -15.87
N GLY A 191 -5.53 -7.57 -15.58
CA GLY A 191 -4.95 -8.30 -14.48
C GLY A 191 -5.17 -7.60 -13.13
N ASP A 192 -4.66 -8.19 -12.07
CA ASP A 192 -4.88 -7.74 -10.68
C ASP A 192 -4.36 -6.32 -10.41
N GLU A 193 -3.39 -5.85 -11.18
CA GLU A 193 -2.76 -4.53 -11.02
C GLU A 193 -3.14 -3.54 -12.12
N GLY A 194 -4.18 -3.82 -12.90
CA GLY A 194 -4.71 -2.91 -13.91
C GLY A 194 -4.01 -2.97 -15.27
N GLY A 195 -2.91 -3.71 -15.41
CA GLY A 195 -2.28 -4.00 -16.70
C GLY A 195 -3.14 -4.95 -17.55
N LEU A 196 -2.99 -4.91 -18.86
CA LEU A 196 -3.70 -5.80 -19.76
C LEU A 196 -3.24 -7.25 -19.60
N SER A 197 -4.16 -8.19 -19.58
CA SER A 197 -3.88 -9.62 -19.57
C SER A 197 -4.14 -10.20 -20.96
N LEU A 198 -3.11 -10.79 -21.54
CA LEU A 198 -3.21 -11.46 -22.85
C LEU A 198 -3.64 -12.91 -22.63
N ILE A 199 -4.95 -13.17 -22.66
CA ILE A 199 -5.46 -14.55 -22.70
C ILE A 199 -5.34 -14.99 -24.16
N HIS A 200 -4.54 -16.01 -24.39
CA HIS A 200 -4.23 -16.64 -25.68
C HIS A 200 -3.25 -15.84 -26.57
N ILE A 201 -1.99 -16.12 -26.40
CA ILE A 201 -0.99 -16.07 -27.48
C ILE A 201 -0.72 -17.49 -27.95
#